data_cd96af0a5456357d8e81dad75d628409
#
_entry.id   cd96af0a5456357d8e81dad75d628409
#
_cell.length_a   1.000
_cell.length_b   1.000
_cell.length_c   1.000
_cell.angle_alpha   90.00
_cell.angle_beta   90.00
_cell.angle_gamma   90.00
#
_symmetry.space_group_name_H-M   'P 1'
#
loop_
_entity.id
_entity.type
_entity.pdbx_description
1 polymer ?
#
loop_
_entity_poly.entity_id
_entity_poly.type
_entity_poly.pdbx_seq_one_letter_code
_entity_poly.pdbx_strand_id
1 'polypeptide(L)'
;MDHLPIFCQLRDRDCLIVGGGDVAERKARLLLDAGARLTVNALAFIPQFTAWADAGMLTLVEGPFDESLLDTCWLAIAATDDDALNQRVSEAAEAHRIFCNVVDAPKAASFIMPSIIDRSPLMVAVSSGGTSPVLARLLREKLESLLPLHLGQVAKYAGQLRGRVKQQFATMGERRRFWEKLFVNDRLAQSLANNDQKAITETTEQLINEPLDHRGEVVLVGAG
;
A
#
# COMPACT_ATOMS: atom_id res chain seq x y z
N MET A 1 -14.22 1.77 16.59
CA MET A 1 -13.08 1.58 15.65
C MET A 1 -12.00 2.51 16.14
N ASP A 2 -10.86 1.97 16.58
CA ASP A 2 -9.80 2.78 17.23
C ASP A 2 -8.83 3.40 16.21
N HIS A 3 -8.77 2.87 14.99
CA HIS A 3 -7.92 3.37 13.92
C HIS A 3 -8.71 3.50 12.61
N LEU A 4 -8.52 4.61 11.90
CA LEU A 4 -9.04 4.79 10.54
C LEU A 4 -8.05 4.20 9.54
N PRO A 5 -8.43 3.18 8.74
CA PRO A 5 -7.55 2.66 7.69
C PRO A 5 -7.49 3.65 6.52
N ILE A 6 -6.28 4.08 6.18
CA ILE A 6 -6.00 4.95 5.04
C ILE A 6 -4.83 4.40 4.22
N PHE A 7 -4.81 4.71 2.92
CA PHE A 7 -3.66 4.49 2.04
C PHE A 7 -3.03 5.83 1.71
N CYS A 8 -1.81 6.06 2.19
CA CYS A 8 -1.07 7.30 1.97
C CYS A 8 -0.35 7.27 0.63
N GLN A 9 -0.45 8.34 -0.14
CA GLN A 9 0.39 8.53 -1.31
C GLN A 9 1.67 9.26 -0.89
N LEU A 10 2.78 8.53 -0.82
CA LEU A 10 4.07 9.06 -0.36
C LEU A 10 5.04 9.38 -1.50
N ARG A 11 4.67 9.15 -2.76
CA ARG A 11 5.53 9.46 -3.90
C ARG A 11 5.95 10.92 -3.88
N ASP A 12 7.27 11.14 -3.93
CA ASP A 12 7.91 12.47 -3.88
C ASP A 12 7.58 13.28 -2.60
N ARG A 13 7.20 12.59 -1.50
CA ARG A 13 6.98 13.20 -0.19
C ARG A 13 8.14 12.92 0.74
N ASP A 14 8.51 13.92 1.53
CA ASP A 14 9.59 13.79 2.50
C ASP A 14 9.13 12.92 3.67
N CYS A 15 9.94 11.91 3.98
CA CYS A 15 9.74 11.01 5.11
C CYS A 15 11.03 10.87 5.89
N LEU A 16 10.93 10.74 7.20
CA LEU A 16 12.07 10.56 8.10
C LEU A 16 12.02 9.21 8.79
N ILE A 17 13.18 8.55 8.88
CA ILE A 17 13.40 7.46 9.82
C ILE A 17 14.50 7.87 10.79
N VAL A 18 14.25 7.73 12.08
CA VAL A 18 15.25 7.85 13.12
C VAL A 18 15.60 6.45 13.59
N GLY A 19 16.85 6.04 13.31
CA GLY A 19 17.35 4.69 13.54
C GLY A 19 18.13 4.15 12.33
N GLY A 20 19.24 3.45 12.57
CA GLY A 20 20.15 2.96 11.51
C GLY A 20 20.34 1.44 11.49
N GLY A 21 19.50 0.67 12.22
CA GLY A 21 19.58 -0.78 12.35
C GLY A 21 18.60 -1.54 11.44
N ASP A 22 18.54 -2.88 11.60
CA ASP A 22 17.72 -3.79 10.77
C ASP A 22 16.21 -3.49 10.82
N VAL A 23 15.70 -2.98 11.95
CA VAL A 23 14.28 -2.62 12.08
C VAL A 23 13.98 -1.40 11.22
N ALA A 24 14.84 -0.38 11.30
CA ALA A 24 14.76 0.82 10.46
C ALA A 24 14.86 0.48 8.98
N GLU A 25 15.76 -0.46 8.60
CA GLU A 25 15.96 -0.91 7.22
C GLU A 25 14.66 -1.49 6.63
N ARG A 26 13.98 -2.38 7.36
CA ARG A 26 12.71 -2.96 6.91
C ARG A 26 11.62 -1.89 6.69
N LYS A 27 11.60 -0.83 7.50
CA LYS A 27 10.69 0.29 7.34
C LYS A 27 11.08 1.18 6.17
N ALA A 28 12.39 1.44 6.01
CA ALA A 28 12.93 2.20 4.90
C ALA A 28 12.56 1.59 3.54
N ARG A 29 12.67 0.27 3.40
CA ARG A 29 12.29 -0.46 2.19
C ARG A 29 10.83 -0.16 1.79
N LEU A 30 9.90 -0.22 2.74
CA LEU A 30 8.48 0.07 2.48
C LEU A 30 8.25 1.52 2.02
N LEU A 31 8.97 2.49 2.60
CA LEU A 31 8.86 3.89 2.20
C LEU A 31 9.49 4.15 0.83
N LEU A 32 10.62 3.52 0.53
CA LEU A 32 11.26 3.56 -0.79
C LEU A 32 10.36 2.94 -1.87
N ASP A 33 9.76 1.77 -1.60
CA ASP A 33 8.81 1.11 -2.50
C ASP A 33 7.57 1.98 -2.77
N ALA A 34 7.15 2.78 -1.78
CA ALA A 34 6.09 3.78 -1.93
C ALA A 34 6.53 5.05 -2.68
N GLY A 35 7.82 5.17 -3.02
CA GLY A 35 8.39 6.30 -3.76
C GLY A 35 8.64 7.54 -2.91
N ALA A 36 8.77 7.42 -1.59
CA ALA A 36 9.08 8.54 -0.70
C ALA A 36 10.50 9.07 -0.93
N ARG A 37 10.68 10.39 -0.72
CA ARG A 37 12.01 10.96 -0.52
C ARG A 37 12.41 10.72 0.94
N LEU A 38 13.28 9.74 1.13
CA LEU A 38 13.59 9.24 2.46
C LEU A 38 14.89 9.85 2.99
N THR A 39 14.80 10.41 4.19
CA THR A 39 15.95 10.75 5.04
C THR A 39 16.03 9.76 6.19
N VAL A 40 17.22 9.27 6.49
CA VAL A 40 17.49 8.39 7.64
C VAL A 40 18.51 9.07 8.54
N ASN A 41 18.14 9.29 9.80
CA ASN A 41 19.01 9.87 10.80
C ASN A 41 19.40 8.82 11.85
N ALA A 42 20.69 8.68 12.13
CA ALA A 42 21.21 7.79 13.16
C ALA A 42 22.64 8.15 13.54
N LEU A 43 23.12 7.65 14.67
CA LEU A 43 24.53 7.75 15.08
C LEU A 43 25.42 6.77 14.31
N ALA A 44 24.88 5.69 13.79
CA ALA A 44 25.56 4.70 12.96
C ALA A 44 24.54 3.98 12.06
N PHE A 45 25.01 3.48 10.92
CA PHE A 45 24.19 2.81 9.93
C PHE A 45 24.71 1.40 9.62
N ILE A 46 23.80 0.46 9.40
CA ILE A 46 24.16 -0.83 8.80
C ILE A 46 24.56 -0.64 7.34
N PRO A 47 25.39 -1.55 6.73
CA PRO A 47 25.93 -1.40 5.38
C PRO A 47 24.86 -1.18 4.29
N GLN A 48 23.66 -1.70 4.48
CA GLN A 48 22.58 -1.55 3.51
C GLN A 48 22.16 -0.09 3.32
N PHE A 49 22.14 0.72 4.37
CA PHE A 49 21.81 2.15 4.27
C PHE A 49 22.87 2.91 3.48
N THR A 50 24.15 2.63 3.70
CA THR A 50 25.25 3.21 2.93
C THR A 50 25.11 2.86 1.44
N ALA A 51 24.83 1.59 1.12
CA ALA A 51 24.63 1.16 -0.26
C ALA A 51 23.44 1.88 -0.94
N TRP A 52 22.34 2.10 -0.22
CA TRP A 52 21.20 2.84 -0.76
C TRP A 52 21.49 4.33 -0.95
N ALA A 53 22.26 4.93 -0.04
CA ALA A 53 22.67 6.32 -0.16
C ALA A 53 23.63 6.52 -1.35
N ASP A 54 24.60 5.63 -1.53
CA ASP A 54 25.54 5.64 -2.66
C ASP A 54 24.81 5.47 -4.01
N ALA A 55 23.70 4.73 -4.00
CA ALA A 55 22.81 4.58 -5.16
C ALA A 55 21.84 5.76 -5.36
N GLY A 56 21.89 6.79 -4.50
CA GLY A 56 21.00 7.96 -4.58
C GLY A 56 19.54 7.67 -4.21
N MET A 57 19.25 6.57 -3.52
CA MET A 57 17.89 6.17 -3.17
C MET A 57 17.36 6.89 -1.93
N LEU A 58 18.23 7.34 -1.04
CA LEU A 58 17.89 8.05 0.20
C LEU A 58 19.02 8.98 0.65
N THR A 59 18.74 9.80 1.64
CA THR A 59 19.73 10.68 2.28
C THR A 59 20.05 10.17 3.69
N LEU A 60 21.34 10.12 4.06
CA LEU A 60 21.79 9.82 5.42
C LEU A 60 22.17 11.10 6.13
N VAL A 61 21.73 11.21 7.38
CA VAL A 61 22.13 12.27 8.32
C VAL A 61 22.73 11.59 9.54
N GLU A 62 24.06 11.54 9.60
CA GLU A 62 24.79 10.99 10.76
C GLU A 62 24.82 12.00 11.89
N GLY A 63 24.43 11.59 13.07
CA GLY A 63 24.42 12.43 14.26
C GLY A 63 23.17 12.26 15.12
N PRO A 64 23.08 13.04 16.22
CA PRO A 64 21.90 13.05 17.08
C PRO A 64 20.68 13.56 16.30
N PHE A 65 19.49 13.14 16.74
CA PHE A 65 18.24 13.63 16.17
C PHE A 65 18.06 15.12 16.44
N ASP A 66 17.77 15.85 15.37
CA ASP A 66 17.39 17.27 15.38
C ASP A 66 15.97 17.43 14.85
N GLU A 67 15.14 18.21 15.54
CA GLU A 67 13.72 18.39 15.22
C GLU A 67 13.50 19.07 13.86
N SER A 68 14.48 19.87 13.38
CA SER A 68 14.42 20.49 12.04
C SER A 68 14.33 19.48 10.91
N LEU A 69 14.72 18.22 11.13
CA LEU A 69 14.55 17.14 10.17
C LEU A 69 13.07 16.82 9.87
N LEU A 70 12.16 17.32 10.70
CA LEU A 70 10.72 17.13 10.53
C LEU A 70 10.04 18.22 9.71
N ASP A 71 10.68 19.39 9.52
CA ASP A 71 10.03 20.60 8.98
C ASP A 71 9.25 20.38 7.68
N THR A 72 9.71 19.48 6.79
CA THR A 72 9.05 19.20 5.51
C THR A 72 8.42 17.81 5.45
N CYS A 73 8.52 17.03 6.52
CA CYS A 73 8.10 15.64 6.53
C CYS A 73 6.59 15.47 6.57
N TRP A 74 6.11 14.43 5.88
CA TRP A 74 4.74 13.97 5.95
C TRP A 74 4.56 12.83 6.94
N LEU A 75 5.63 12.08 7.15
CA LEU A 75 5.62 10.88 7.96
C LEU A 75 7.00 10.66 8.59
N ALA A 76 7.02 10.27 9.86
CA ALA A 76 8.21 9.89 10.58
C ALA A 76 8.09 8.48 11.17
N ILE A 77 9.23 7.79 11.30
CA ILE A 77 9.31 6.49 11.98
C ILE A 77 10.47 6.57 12.98
N ALA A 78 10.17 6.35 14.25
CA ALA A 78 11.17 6.15 15.30
C ALA A 78 11.42 4.65 15.46
N ALA A 79 12.66 4.23 15.18
CA ALA A 79 13.06 2.82 15.14
C ALA A 79 14.46 2.65 15.76
N THR A 80 14.67 3.21 16.93
CA THR A 80 15.90 3.07 17.71
C THR A 80 15.68 2.15 18.92
N ASP A 81 16.78 1.72 19.55
CA ASP A 81 16.75 0.97 20.82
C ASP A 81 16.65 1.90 22.05
N ASP A 82 16.60 3.22 21.84
CA ASP A 82 16.46 4.23 22.87
C ASP A 82 15.01 4.73 22.97
N ASP A 83 14.28 4.24 23.95
CA ASP A 83 12.89 4.60 24.20
C ASP A 83 12.69 6.10 24.44
N ALA A 84 13.65 6.78 25.12
CA ALA A 84 13.57 8.20 25.37
C ALA A 84 13.72 9.01 24.05
N LEU A 85 14.62 8.58 23.18
CA LEU A 85 14.75 9.17 21.85
C LEU A 85 13.50 8.93 21.00
N ASN A 86 12.98 7.71 21.00
CA ASN A 86 11.75 7.36 20.27
C ASN A 86 10.55 8.20 20.73
N GLN A 87 10.42 8.42 22.05
CA GLN A 87 9.38 9.28 22.62
C GLN A 87 9.57 10.75 22.17
N ARG A 88 10.81 11.25 22.21
CA ARG A 88 11.14 12.61 21.77
C ARG A 88 10.82 12.85 20.30
N VAL A 89 11.11 11.87 19.43
CA VAL A 89 10.75 11.93 17.99
C VAL A 89 9.23 11.99 17.83
N SER A 90 8.49 11.18 18.60
CA SER A 90 7.02 11.18 18.55
C SER A 90 6.42 12.52 18.99
N GLU A 91 6.90 13.09 20.09
CA GLU A 91 6.42 14.38 20.59
C GLU A 91 6.72 15.52 19.62
N ALA A 92 7.92 15.53 19.03
CA ALA A 92 8.29 16.48 18.00
C ALA A 92 7.42 16.34 16.76
N ALA A 93 7.15 15.10 16.29
CA ALA A 93 6.28 14.85 15.16
C ALA A 93 4.84 15.30 15.44
N GLU A 94 4.31 15.09 16.64
CA GLU A 94 2.98 15.56 17.05
C GLU A 94 2.92 17.10 17.03
N ALA A 95 3.93 17.80 17.55
CA ALA A 95 4.02 19.25 17.51
C ALA A 95 4.01 19.81 16.08
N HIS A 96 4.61 19.08 15.13
CA HIS A 96 4.61 19.41 13.70
C HIS A 96 3.38 18.86 12.95
N ARG A 97 2.47 18.14 13.63
CA ARG A 97 1.28 17.48 13.03
C ARG A 97 1.63 16.45 11.97
N ILE A 98 2.70 15.73 12.18
CA ILE A 98 3.23 14.69 11.29
C ILE A 98 2.82 13.31 11.82
N PHE A 99 2.40 12.41 10.95
CA PHE A 99 2.16 11.03 11.35
C PHE A 99 3.47 10.36 11.79
N CYS A 100 3.50 9.84 13.01
CA CYS A 100 4.66 9.15 13.58
C CYS A 100 4.32 7.71 13.93
N ASN A 101 5.13 6.77 13.47
CA ASN A 101 5.14 5.39 13.94
C ASN A 101 6.32 5.21 14.91
N VAL A 102 6.05 4.70 16.10
CA VAL A 102 7.09 4.32 17.05
C VAL A 102 7.11 2.80 17.13
N VAL A 103 8.24 2.21 16.77
CA VAL A 103 8.38 0.75 16.76
C VAL A 103 8.24 0.22 18.19
N ASP A 104 7.47 -0.87 18.32
CA ASP A 104 7.17 -1.56 19.58
C ASP A 104 6.51 -0.70 20.68
N ALA A 105 6.13 0.54 20.37
CA ALA A 105 5.45 1.46 21.30
C ALA A 105 4.15 2.02 20.70
N PRO A 106 3.07 1.21 20.57
CA PRO A 106 1.83 1.63 19.90
C PRO A 106 1.12 2.82 20.56
N LYS A 107 1.35 3.05 21.86
CA LYS A 107 0.76 4.18 22.57
C LYS A 107 1.42 5.53 22.23
N ALA A 108 2.66 5.50 21.80
CA ALA A 108 3.41 6.68 21.36
C ALA A 108 3.27 6.92 19.84
N ALA A 109 2.62 6.02 19.12
CA ALA A 109 2.46 6.11 17.68
C ALA A 109 1.13 6.75 17.30
N SER A 110 1.13 7.71 16.36
CA SER A 110 -0.10 8.27 15.77
C SER A 110 -0.65 7.44 14.61
N PHE A 111 0.12 6.49 14.07
CA PHE A 111 -0.33 5.49 13.11
C PHE A 111 0.40 4.16 13.30
N ILE A 112 -0.19 3.09 12.79
CA ILE A 112 0.39 1.74 12.83
C ILE A 112 0.69 1.25 11.43
N MET A 113 1.80 0.53 11.27
CA MET A 113 2.16 -0.12 10.02
C MET A 113 1.43 -1.46 9.91
N PRO A 114 0.54 -1.67 8.93
CA PRO A 114 -0.17 -2.93 8.76
C PRO A 114 0.72 -4.02 8.15
N SER A 115 0.24 -5.26 8.18
CA SER A 115 0.73 -6.32 7.30
C SER A 115 0.18 -6.10 5.89
N ILE A 116 1.04 -6.06 4.87
CA ILE A 116 0.66 -5.67 3.51
C ILE A 116 0.75 -6.87 2.57
N ILE A 117 -0.24 -7.00 1.69
CA ILE A 117 -0.19 -7.83 0.49
C ILE A 117 -0.22 -6.87 -0.70
N ASP A 118 0.90 -6.81 -1.41
CA ASP A 118 1.02 -5.97 -2.61
C ASP A 118 0.76 -6.79 -3.88
N ARG A 119 -0.26 -6.38 -4.61
CA ARG A 119 -0.61 -6.80 -5.97
C ARG A 119 -0.85 -5.55 -6.82
N SER A 120 0.04 -4.55 -6.68
CA SER A 120 -0.15 -3.21 -7.25
C SER A 120 -0.73 -3.20 -8.66
N PRO A 121 -1.77 -2.38 -8.89
CA PRO A 121 -2.30 -1.31 -8.04
C PRO A 121 -3.30 -1.77 -6.96
N LEU A 122 -3.60 -3.07 -6.86
CA LEU A 122 -4.42 -3.62 -5.79
C LEU A 122 -3.54 -3.88 -4.56
N MET A 123 -3.95 -3.38 -3.41
CA MET A 123 -3.28 -3.63 -2.13
C MET A 123 -4.29 -4.06 -1.07
N VAL A 124 -3.86 -4.95 -0.18
CA VAL A 124 -4.61 -5.33 1.02
C VAL A 124 -3.74 -5.07 2.24
N ALA A 125 -4.31 -4.38 3.21
CA ALA A 125 -3.65 -4.09 4.48
C ALA A 125 -4.43 -4.76 5.62
N VAL A 126 -3.71 -5.48 6.49
CA VAL A 126 -4.30 -6.22 7.62
C VAL A 126 -3.68 -5.71 8.91
N SER A 127 -4.51 -5.31 9.85
CA SER A 127 -4.08 -4.87 11.18
C SER A 127 -4.98 -5.46 12.25
N SER A 128 -4.40 -5.72 13.42
CA SER A 128 -5.12 -6.07 14.64
C SER A 128 -5.17 -4.91 15.65
N GLY A 129 -4.86 -3.68 15.21
CA GLY A 129 -4.75 -2.53 16.10
C GLY A 129 -3.62 -2.66 17.13
N GLY A 130 -2.58 -3.44 16.83
CA GLY A 130 -1.48 -3.71 17.77
C GLY A 130 -1.75 -4.82 18.78
N THR A 131 -3.00 -5.33 18.86
CA THR A 131 -3.37 -6.32 19.91
C THR A 131 -2.85 -7.73 19.65
N SER A 132 -2.73 -8.15 18.38
CA SER A 132 -2.26 -9.48 18.02
C SER A 132 -1.51 -9.52 16.68
N PRO A 133 -0.20 -9.25 16.68
CA PRO A 133 0.61 -9.31 15.45
C PRO A 133 0.57 -10.68 14.76
N VAL A 134 0.51 -11.76 15.56
CA VAL A 134 0.42 -13.14 15.04
C VAL A 134 -0.89 -13.36 14.27
N LEU A 135 -2.02 -12.88 14.79
CA LEU A 135 -3.31 -12.98 14.11
C LEU A 135 -3.31 -12.19 12.80
N ALA A 136 -2.78 -10.97 12.81
CA ALA A 136 -2.66 -10.16 11.61
C ALA A 136 -1.80 -10.85 10.53
N ARG A 137 -0.68 -11.49 10.94
CA ARG A 137 0.18 -12.28 10.04
C ARG A 137 -0.56 -13.49 9.46
N LEU A 138 -1.24 -14.29 10.28
CA LEU A 138 -1.98 -15.47 9.81
C LEU A 138 -3.11 -15.08 8.85
N LEU A 139 -3.84 -13.99 9.14
CA LEU A 139 -4.87 -13.47 8.23
C LEU A 139 -4.24 -12.99 6.91
N ARG A 140 -3.10 -12.29 6.96
CA ARG A 140 -2.37 -11.89 5.75
C ARG A 140 -2.00 -13.11 4.90
N GLU A 141 -1.40 -14.14 5.50
CA GLU A 141 -1.01 -15.37 4.80
C GLU A 141 -2.22 -16.07 4.14
N LYS A 142 -3.34 -16.15 4.86
CA LYS A 142 -4.57 -16.72 4.33
C LYS A 142 -5.14 -15.89 3.18
N LEU A 143 -5.20 -14.58 3.32
CA LEU A 143 -5.66 -13.68 2.25
C LEU A 143 -4.72 -13.72 1.03
N GLU A 144 -3.41 -13.80 1.26
CA GLU A 144 -2.43 -13.87 0.19
C GLU A 144 -2.60 -15.12 -0.68
N SER A 145 -2.97 -16.26 -0.08
CA SER A 145 -3.27 -17.49 -0.83
C SER A 145 -4.52 -17.38 -1.71
N LEU A 146 -5.43 -16.45 -1.40
CA LEU A 146 -6.65 -16.19 -2.17
C LEU A 146 -6.46 -15.12 -3.27
N LEU A 147 -5.33 -14.41 -3.26
CA LEU A 147 -5.06 -13.28 -4.16
C LEU A 147 -3.93 -13.64 -5.13
N PRO A 148 -4.25 -14.15 -6.34
CA PRO A 148 -3.24 -14.53 -7.33
C PRO A 148 -2.32 -13.36 -7.71
N LEU A 149 -1.07 -13.67 -8.07
CA LEU A 149 -0.07 -12.67 -8.46
C LEU A 149 -0.51 -11.81 -9.66
N HIS A 150 -1.23 -12.41 -10.61
CA HIS A 150 -1.70 -11.71 -11.81
C HIS A 150 -2.84 -10.70 -11.56
N LEU A 151 -3.41 -10.67 -10.36
CA LEU A 151 -4.55 -9.79 -10.05
C LEU A 151 -4.21 -8.30 -10.23
N GLY A 152 -2.96 -7.92 -9.95
CA GLY A 152 -2.45 -6.57 -10.24
C GLY A 152 -2.46 -6.23 -11.73
N GLN A 153 -2.13 -7.20 -12.59
CA GLN A 153 -2.17 -7.02 -14.05
C GLN A 153 -3.61 -6.84 -14.53
N VAL A 154 -4.55 -7.62 -14.00
CA VAL A 154 -5.99 -7.46 -14.29
C VAL A 154 -6.48 -6.08 -13.86
N ALA A 155 -6.10 -5.61 -12.68
CA ALA A 155 -6.48 -4.29 -12.19
C ALA A 155 -5.87 -3.15 -13.03
N LYS A 156 -4.61 -3.26 -13.46
CA LYS A 156 -3.97 -2.29 -14.38
C LYS A 156 -4.70 -2.24 -15.71
N TYR A 157 -5.00 -3.40 -16.29
CA TYR A 157 -5.69 -3.52 -17.55
C TYR A 157 -7.10 -2.93 -17.48
N ALA A 158 -7.85 -3.24 -16.43
CA ALA A 158 -9.16 -2.63 -16.19
C ALA A 158 -9.09 -1.09 -16.12
N GLY A 159 -8.02 -0.55 -15.51
CA GLY A 159 -7.76 0.89 -15.49
C GLY A 159 -7.64 1.49 -16.90
N GLN A 160 -6.94 0.81 -17.81
CA GLN A 160 -6.78 1.22 -19.21
C GLN A 160 -8.10 1.17 -19.99
N LEU A 161 -8.97 0.22 -19.70
CA LEU A 161 -10.26 0.07 -20.36
C LEU A 161 -11.34 1.05 -19.91
N ARG A 162 -11.15 1.79 -18.80
CA ARG A 162 -12.20 2.66 -18.20
C ARG A 162 -12.81 3.65 -19.20
N GLY A 163 -11.98 4.29 -20.02
CA GLY A 163 -12.44 5.25 -21.02
C GLY A 163 -13.34 4.59 -22.06
N ARG A 164 -12.90 3.47 -22.58
CA ARG A 164 -13.64 2.68 -23.60
C ARG A 164 -14.97 2.15 -23.04
N VAL A 165 -14.95 1.58 -21.84
CA VAL A 165 -16.15 1.07 -21.16
C VAL A 165 -17.17 2.20 -20.91
N LYS A 166 -16.71 3.40 -20.55
CA LYS A 166 -17.57 4.55 -20.36
C LYS A 166 -18.25 5.02 -21.66
N GLN A 167 -17.57 4.87 -22.79
CA GLN A 167 -18.12 5.20 -24.12
C GLN A 167 -19.08 4.15 -24.63
N GLN A 168 -18.77 2.86 -24.40
CA GLN A 168 -19.54 1.73 -24.91
C GLN A 168 -20.86 1.50 -24.14
N PHE A 169 -20.83 1.68 -22.82
CA PHE A 169 -21.96 1.37 -21.95
C PHE A 169 -22.53 2.66 -21.34
N ALA A 170 -23.78 2.95 -21.64
CA ALA A 170 -24.43 4.21 -21.23
C ALA A 170 -24.71 4.27 -19.73
N THR A 171 -25.19 3.17 -19.15
CA THR A 171 -25.65 3.13 -17.75
C THR A 171 -24.60 2.59 -16.77
N MET A 172 -24.70 2.98 -15.52
CA MET A 172 -23.86 2.45 -14.45
C MET A 172 -24.05 0.94 -14.25
N GLY A 173 -25.28 0.45 -14.42
CA GLY A 173 -25.61 -0.97 -14.29
C GLY A 173 -24.95 -1.83 -15.36
N GLU A 174 -24.90 -1.35 -16.61
CA GLU A 174 -24.19 -2.03 -17.71
C GLU A 174 -22.70 -2.08 -17.45
N ARG A 175 -22.10 -0.94 -17.04
CA ARG A 175 -20.67 -0.86 -16.70
C ARG A 175 -20.30 -1.82 -15.56
N ARG A 176 -21.14 -1.88 -14.50
CA ARG A 176 -20.93 -2.80 -13.38
C ARG A 176 -20.93 -4.26 -13.86
N ARG A 177 -21.93 -4.67 -14.63
CA ARG A 177 -22.03 -6.04 -15.19
C ARG A 177 -20.84 -6.39 -16.08
N PHE A 178 -20.40 -5.46 -16.92
CA PHE A 178 -19.19 -5.66 -17.71
C PHE A 178 -17.96 -5.93 -16.84
N TRP A 179 -17.75 -5.11 -15.80
CA TRP A 179 -16.62 -5.29 -14.89
C TRP A 179 -16.70 -6.61 -14.12
N GLU A 180 -17.87 -6.99 -13.64
CA GLU A 180 -18.09 -8.27 -12.98
C GLU A 180 -17.72 -9.46 -13.91
N LYS A 181 -18.17 -9.45 -15.18
CA LYS A 181 -17.78 -10.45 -16.17
C LYS A 181 -16.27 -10.45 -16.45
N LEU A 182 -15.66 -9.29 -16.57
CA LEU A 182 -14.24 -9.16 -16.86
C LEU A 182 -13.39 -9.72 -15.71
N PHE A 183 -13.73 -9.41 -14.46
CA PHE A 183 -12.95 -9.83 -13.30
C PHE A 183 -13.05 -11.32 -12.96
N VAL A 184 -14.07 -12.02 -13.41
CA VAL A 184 -14.22 -13.48 -13.27
C VAL A 184 -13.80 -14.27 -14.52
N ASN A 185 -13.24 -13.58 -15.52
CA ASN A 185 -12.84 -14.24 -16.78
C ASN A 185 -11.43 -14.84 -16.66
N ASP A 186 -11.35 -16.15 -16.45
CA ASP A 186 -10.09 -16.88 -16.30
C ASP A 186 -9.21 -16.80 -17.55
N ARG A 187 -9.80 -16.82 -18.77
CA ARG A 187 -9.04 -16.71 -20.01
C ARG A 187 -8.33 -15.38 -20.12
N LEU A 188 -9.01 -14.28 -19.77
CA LEU A 188 -8.38 -12.95 -19.75
C LEU A 188 -7.27 -12.88 -18.69
N ALA A 189 -7.54 -13.40 -17.49
CA ALA A 189 -6.58 -13.42 -16.40
C ALA A 189 -5.30 -14.20 -16.78
N GLN A 190 -5.43 -15.37 -17.40
CA GLN A 190 -4.31 -16.17 -17.89
C GLN A 190 -3.57 -15.48 -19.03
N SER A 191 -4.29 -14.87 -19.98
CA SER A 191 -3.67 -14.14 -21.09
C SER A 191 -2.87 -12.93 -20.60
N LEU A 192 -3.37 -12.20 -19.59
CA LEU A 192 -2.64 -11.11 -18.94
C LEU A 192 -1.40 -11.62 -18.21
N ALA A 193 -1.50 -12.72 -17.47
CA ALA A 193 -0.36 -13.34 -16.78
C ALA A 193 0.75 -13.76 -17.76
N ASN A 194 0.38 -14.22 -18.96
CA ASN A 194 1.30 -14.68 -20.00
C ASN A 194 1.73 -13.57 -20.97
N ASN A 195 1.23 -12.33 -20.82
CA ASN A 195 1.45 -11.20 -21.74
C ASN A 195 1.03 -11.52 -23.21
N ASP A 196 0.01 -12.36 -23.42
CA ASP A 196 -0.52 -12.70 -24.74
C ASP A 196 -1.46 -11.59 -25.25
N GLN A 197 -0.90 -10.60 -25.93
CA GLN A 197 -1.61 -9.42 -26.43
C GLN A 197 -2.75 -9.78 -27.40
N LYS A 198 -2.58 -10.84 -28.20
CA LYS A 198 -3.61 -11.28 -29.15
C LYS A 198 -4.82 -11.83 -28.39
N ALA A 199 -4.60 -12.76 -27.48
CA ALA A 199 -5.67 -13.36 -26.68
C ALA A 199 -6.34 -12.32 -25.76
N ILE A 200 -5.58 -11.35 -25.20
CA ILE A 200 -6.12 -10.23 -24.42
C ILE A 200 -7.10 -9.42 -25.27
N THR A 201 -6.70 -9.03 -26.48
CA THR A 201 -7.52 -8.23 -27.38
C THR A 201 -8.78 -8.99 -27.78
N GLU A 202 -8.65 -10.23 -28.28
CA GLU A 202 -9.77 -11.06 -28.69
C GLU A 202 -10.80 -11.27 -27.57
N THR A 203 -10.32 -11.62 -26.37
CA THR A 203 -11.20 -11.85 -25.21
C THR A 203 -11.91 -10.56 -24.78
N THR A 204 -11.21 -9.42 -24.83
CA THR A 204 -11.80 -8.13 -24.47
C THR A 204 -12.87 -7.71 -25.46
N GLU A 205 -12.62 -7.86 -26.78
CA GLU A 205 -13.62 -7.58 -27.83
C GLU A 205 -14.86 -8.48 -27.65
N GLN A 206 -14.64 -9.75 -27.36
CA GLN A 206 -15.73 -10.67 -27.08
C GLN A 206 -16.58 -10.20 -25.89
N LEU A 207 -15.95 -9.84 -24.76
CA LEU A 207 -16.64 -9.37 -23.56
C LEU A 207 -17.41 -8.06 -23.80
N ILE A 208 -16.87 -7.15 -24.61
CA ILE A 208 -17.52 -5.88 -24.93
C ILE A 208 -18.74 -6.08 -25.83
N ASN A 209 -18.67 -6.99 -26.78
CA ASN A 209 -19.73 -7.25 -27.75
C ASN A 209 -20.77 -8.28 -27.28
N GLU A 210 -20.48 -8.99 -26.18
CA GLU A 210 -21.40 -9.95 -25.61
C GLU A 210 -22.62 -9.25 -24.99
N PRO A 211 -23.86 -9.69 -25.29
CA PRO A 211 -25.05 -9.13 -24.67
C PRO A 211 -24.95 -9.19 -23.15
N LEU A 212 -25.16 -8.06 -22.49
CA LEU A 212 -25.24 -8.02 -21.02
C LEU A 212 -26.59 -8.63 -20.61
N ASP A 213 -26.52 -9.72 -19.87
CA ASP A 213 -27.70 -10.42 -19.38
C ASP A 213 -28.55 -9.49 -18.49
N HIS A 214 -29.82 -9.30 -18.86
CA HIS A 214 -30.76 -8.44 -18.15
C HIS A 214 -31.45 -9.15 -16.99
N ARG A 215 -30.79 -10.12 -16.33
CA ARG A 215 -31.35 -10.73 -15.13
C ARG A 215 -31.51 -9.66 -14.07
N GLY A 216 -32.76 -9.38 -13.69
CA GLY A 216 -33.06 -8.49 -12.58
C GLY A 216 -32.51 -9.09 -11.29
N GLU A 217 -31.77 -8.32 -10.53
CA GLU A 217 -31.33 -8.68 -9.18
C GLU A 217 -32.53 -8.41 -8.23
N VAL A 218 -33.10 -9.45 -7.65
CA VAL A 218 -34.10 -9.32 -6.59
C VAL A 218 -33.35 -9.17 -5.27
N VAL A 219 -33.19 -7.94 -4.81
CA VAL A 219 -32.65 -7.65 -3.47
C VAL A 219 -33.81 -7.74 -2.48
N LEU A 220 -33.84 -8.78 -1.67
CA LEU A 220 -34.71 -8.86 -0.49
C LEU A 220 -34.16 -7.88 0.55
N VAL A 221 -34.78 -6.71 0.63
CA VAL A 221 -34.53 -5.76 1.74
C VAL A 221 -35.40 -6.23 2.90
N GLY A 222 -34.82 -6.94 3.84
CA GLY A 222 -35.50 -7.26 5.10
C GLY A 222 -35.74 -5.97 5.88
N ALA A 223 -37.00 -5.66 6.12
CA ALA A 223 -37.41 -4.68 7.14
C ALA A 223 -37.25 -5.36 8.50
N GLY A 224 -36.13 -5.04 9.23
CA GLY A 224 -35.92 -5.40 10.61
C GLY A 224 -36.13 -4.20 11.51
#